data_d029f6539bb06a5a2fb2dd6d2690ab9e
#
_entry.id   d029f6539bb06a5a2fb2dd6d2690ab9e
#
_cell.length_a   1.000
_cell.length_b   1.000
_cell.length_c   1.000
_cell.angle_alpha   90.00
_cell.angle_beta   90.00
_cell.angle_gamma   90.00
#
_symmetry.space_group_name_H-M   'P 1'
#
loop_
_entity.id
_entity.type
_entity.pdbx_description
1 polymer ?
#
loop_
_entity_poly.entity_id
_entity_poly.type
_entity_poly.pdbx_seq_one_letter_code
_entity_poly.pdbx_strand_id
1 'polypeptide(L)'
;QKIIKDLKSNGANIYFIPGGGSNEIGALGYVECLNEIIKENKKYNFTQIIHGTGSSGTQAGLLAGKKYFNCNIPVTGISVRFDKQTQEDKVYQCAKKTCELLKCNILEKSEVTAYDEYIGPGYGMPSEEMLEATKLLAKKEAILLDPVYSGKGFAGLIGMIKNKQFTKSDNVLFIHTGGAVSLSAYEWAFKK
;
A
#
# COMPACT_ATOMS: atom_id res chain seq x y z
N GLN A 1 -19.50 11.81 9.90
CA GLN A 1 -20.80 11.82 9.18
C GLN A 1 -21.74 12.90 9.73
N LYS A 2 -21.84 13.10 11.08
CA LYS A 2 -22.70 14.13 11.68
C LYS A 2 -22.34 15.53 11.19
N ILE A 3 -21.05 15.90 11.26
CA ILE A 3 -20.54 17.21 10.80
C ILE A 3 -20.91 17.47 9.33
N ILE A 4 -20.80 16.47 8.46
CA ILE A 4 -21.14 16.60 7.04
C ILE A 4 -22.64 16.87 6.87
N LYS A 5 -23.50 16.18 7.64
CA LYS A 5 -24.94 16.40 7.60
C LYS A 5 -25.30 17.84 8.05
N ASP A 6 -24.72 18.26 9.17
CA ASP A 6 -24.98 19.58 9.75
C ASP A 6 -24.52 20.72 8.81
N LEU A 7 -23.35 20.56 8.18
CA LEU A 7 -22.85 21.54 7.22
C LEU A 7 -23.70 21.58 5.94
N LYS A 8 -24.13 20.42 5.42
CA LYS A 8 -25.02 20.35 4.25
C LYS A 8 -26.40 20.96 4.54
N SER A 9 -26.97 20.72 5.72
CA SER A 9 -28.27 21.30 6.13
C SER A 9 -28.19 22.83 6.21
N ASN A 10 -27.00 23.40 6.44
CA ASN A 10 -26.73 24.83 6.45
C ASN A 10 -26.33 25.40 5.06
N GLY A 11 -26.57 24.62 3.97
CA GLY A 11 -26.34 25.06 2.60
C GLY A 11 -24.88 25.01 2.12
N ALA A 12 -23.95 24.42 2.92
CA ALA A 12 -22.57 24.31 2.49
C ALA A 12 -22.38 23.28 1.38
N ASN A 13 -21.64 23.64 0.33
CA ASN A 13 -21.19 22.71 -0.71
C ASN A 13 -19.93 21.97 -0.21
N ILE A 14 -20.08 20.67 0.05
CA ILE A 14 -19.03 19.85 0.68
C ILE A 14 -18.60 18.76 -0.26
N TYR A 15 -17.27 18.64 -0.45
CA TYR A 15 -16.61 17.46 -0.97
C TYR A 15 -15.92 16.71 0.17
N PHE A 16 -16.35 15.49 0.46
CA PHE A 16 -15.76 14.65 1.49
C PHE A 16 -14.61 13.80 0.91
N ILE A 17 -13.39 14.05 1.39
CA ILE A 17 -12.23 13.23 1.08
C ILE A 17 -12.14 12.09 2.11
N PRO A 18 -12.29 10.82 1.71
CA PRO A 18 -12.18 9.70 2.66
C PRO A 18 -10.75 9.56 3.21
N GLY A 19 -10.62 8.85 4.32
CA GLY A 19 -9.31 8.57 4.93
C GLY A 19 -8.35 7.95 3.92
N GLY A 20 -7.13 8.52 3.82
CA GLY A 20 -6.12 8.13 2.83
C GLY A 20 -6.45 8.51 1.38
N GLY A 21 -7.49 9.31 1.13
CA GLY A 21 -7.97 9.59 -0.23
C GLY A 21 -8.46 8.35 -0.97
N SER A 22 -8.78 7.27 -0.22
CA SER A 22 -9.04 5.93 -0.78
C SER A 22 -10.47 5.80 -1.28
N ASN A 23 -10.68 6.24 -2.49
CA ASN A 23 -11.87 6.01 -3.32
C ASN A 23 -11.43 5.80 -4.77
N GLU A 24 -12.38 5.60 -5.66
CA GLU A 24 -12.14 5.37 -7.09
C GLU A 24 -11.38 6.51 -7.78
N ILE A 25 -11.60 7.76 -7.34
CA ILE A 25 -10.92 8.93 -7.89
C ILE A 25 -9.48 9.02 -7.35
N GLY A 26 -9.30 8.89 -6.03
CA GLY A 26 -7.97 8.94 -5.41
C GLY A 26 -7.05 7.79 -5.85
N ALA A 27 -7.64 6.64 -6.17
CA ALA A 27 -6.89 5.49 -6.68
C ALA A 27 -6.29 5.72 -8.08
N LEU A 28 -6.81 6.67 -8.88
CA LEU A 28 -6.27 6.99 -10.20
C LEU A 28 -4.79 7.42 -10.16
N GLY A 29 -4.34 8.06 -9.08
CA GLY A 29 -2.93 8.38 -8.91
C GLY A 29 -2.03 7.15 -8.93
N TYR A 30 -2.50 6.02 -8.37
CA TYR A 30 -1.76 4.76 -8.41
C TYR A 30 -1.99 3.94 -9.68
N VAL A 31 -3.06 4.20 -10.44
CA VAL A 31 -3.17 3.73 -11.83
C VAL A 31 -2.04 4.34 -12.66
N GLU A 32 -1.82 5.66 -12.55
CA GLU A 32 -0.72 6.32 -13.27
C GLU A 32 0.66 5.89 -12.74
N CYS A 33 0.82 5.72 -11.43
CA CYS A 33 2.05 5.14 -10.86
C CYS A 33 2.40 3.78 -11.52
N LEU A 34 1.40 2.92 -11.77
CA LEU A 34 1.66 1.67 -12.49
C LEU A 34 2.09 1.91 -13.94
N ASN A 35 1.55 2.91 -14.62
CA ASN A 35 2.00 3.30 -15.97
C ASN A 35 3.49 3.69 -15.97
N GLU A 36 3.92 4.44 -14.97
CA GLU A 36 5.34 4.77 -14.78
C GLU A 36 6.19 3.51 -14.53
N ILE A 37 5.72 2.62 -13.65
CA ILE A 37 6.39 1.34 -13.37
C ILE A 37 6.53 0.49 -14.64
N ILE A 38 5.49 0.42 -15.50
CA ILE A 38 5.53 -0.31 -16.77
C ILE A 38 6.61 0.25 -17.71
N LYS A 39 6.76 1.58 -17.77
CA LYS A 39 7.79 2.22 -18.58
C LYS A 39 9.20 1.85 -18.09
N GLU A 40 9.42 1.91 -16.76
CA GLU A 40 10.68 1.54 -16.13
C GLU A 40 10.95 0.03 -16.18
N ASN A 41 9.92 -0.80 -16.23
CA ASN A 41 10.04 -2.26 -16.25
C ASN A 41 10.79 -2.79 -17.49
N LYS A 42 10.83 -2.04 -18.57
CA LYS A 42 11.65 -2.36 -19.75
C LYS A 42 13.14 -2.45 -19.40
N LYS A 43 13.57 -1.73 -18.37
CA LYS A 43 14.97 -1.70 -17.89
C LYS A 43 15.21 -2.68 -16.75
N TYR A 44 14.25 -2.79 -15.82
CA TYR A 44 14.49 -3.48 -14.55
C TYR A 44 13.89 -4.88 -14.50
N ASN A 45 12.92 -5.21 -15.38
CA ASN A 45 12.26 -6.52 -15.43
C ASN A 45 11.70 -6.94 -14.05
N PHE A 46 10.86 -6.08 -13.46
CA PHE A 46 10.23 -6.36 -12.16
C PHE A 46 9.35 -7.61 -12.21
N THR A 47 9.57 -8.51 -11.26
CA THR A 47 8.80 -9.76 -11.11
C THR A 47 7.70 -9.65 -10.07
N GLN A 48 7.77 -8.64 -9.19
CA GLN A 48 6.83 -8.44 -8.10
C GLN A 48 6.80 -6.97 -7.65
N ILE A 49 5.61 -6.46 -7.29
CA ILE A 49 5.43 -5.17 -6.61
C ILE A 49 4.94 -5.44 -5.19
N ILE A 50 5.60 -4.83 -4.19
CA ILE A 50 5.24 -4.93 -2.77
C ILE A 50 5.10 -3.54 -2.17
N HIS A 51 4.11 -3.34 -1.30
CA HIS A 51 3.90 -2.08 -0.58
C HIS A 51 3.10 -2.29 0.72
N GLY A 52 3.12 -1.31 1.62
CA GLY A 52 2.22 -1.28 2.77
C GLY A 52 0.78 -0.95 2.34
N THR A 53 -0.22 -1.69 2.84
CA THR A 53 -1.63 -1.48 2.55
C THR A 53 -2.46 -1.29 3.82
N GLY A 54 -3.42 -0.37 3.82
CA GLY A 54 -4.29 -0.10 4.97
C GLY A 54 -5.60 0.57 4.55
N SER A 55 -5.55 1.78 3.99
CA SER A 55 -6.74 2.49 3.51
C SER A 55 -7.28 1.96 2.17
N SER A 56 -6.56 1.11 1.48
CA SER A 56 -6.84 0.43 0.21
C SER A 56 -6.44 1.16 -1.09
N GLY A 57 -6.41 2.47 -1.13
CA GLY A 57 -6.28 3.25 -2.38
C GLY A 57 -5.05 2.91 -3.21
N THR A 58 -3.88 2.74 -2.58
CA THR A 58 -2.63 2.38 -3.27
C THR A 58 -2.76 1.05 -4.00
N GLN A 59 -3.14 -0.01 -3.28
CA GLN A 59 -3.28 -1.33 -3.88
C GLN A 59 -4.38 -1.38 -4.92
N ALA A 60 -5.52 -0.76 -4.63
CA ALA A 60 -6.65 -0.70 -5.54
C ALA A 60 -6.29 -0.02 -6.87
N GLY A 61 -5.56 1.10 -6.82
CA GLY A 61 -5.10 1.79 -8.02
C GLY A 61 -4.12 0.98 -8.85
N LEU A 62 -3.14 0.34 -8.19
CA LEU A 62 -2.19 -0.55 -8.87
C LEU A 62 -2.91 -1.73 -9.55
N LEU A 63 -3.87 -2.37 -8.87
CA LEU A 63 -4.63 -3.51 -9.42
C LEU A 63 -5.56 -3.07 -10.56
N ALA A 64 -6.25 -1.94 -10.43
CA ALA A 64 -7.06 -1.37 -11.51
C ALA A 64 -6.18 -0.99 -12.72
N GLY A 65 -5.01 -0.40 -12.46
CA GLY A 65 -4.00 -0.12 -13.49
C GLY A 65 -3.54 -1.37 -14.22
N LYS A 66 -3.36 -2.50 -13.52
CA LYS A 66 -3.04 -3.79 -14.18
C LYS A 66 -4.09 -4.17 -15.21
N LYS A 67 -5.37 -4.03 -14.88
CA LYS A 67 -6.47 -4.31 -15.82
C LYS A 67 -6.49 -3.32 -16.97
N TYR A 68 -6.30 -2.04 -16.68
CA TYR A 68 -6.34 -0.98 -17.67
C TYR A 68 -5.20 -1.04 -18.69
N PHE A 69 -3.96 -1.31 -18.22
CA PHE A 69 -2.77 -1.37 -19.07
C PHE A 69 -2.40 -2.80 -19.50
N ASN A 70 -3.21 -3.80 -19.16
CA ASN A 70 -2.92 -5.22 -19.42
C ASN A 70 -1.53 -5.66 -18.89
N CYS A 71 -1.24 -5.29 -17.64
CA CYS A 71 0.04 -5.57 -16.98
C CYS A 71 -0.08 -6.82 -16.11
N ASN A 72 0.88 -7.73 -16.20
CA ASN A 72 0.87 -9.01 -15.48
C ASN A 72 1.75 -9.03 -14.22
N ILE A 73 2.46 -7.94 -13.88
CA ILE A 73 3.31 -7.89 -12.68
C ILE A 73 2.41 -8.10 -11.44
N PRO A 74 2.68 -9.12 -10.59
CA PRO A 74 1.92 -9.33 -9.36
C PRO A 74 2.05 -8.14 -8.40
N VAL A 75 0.98 -7.83 -7.65
CA VAL A 75 0.96 -6.78 -6.63
C VAL A 75 0.54 -7.39 -5.30
N THR A 76 1.39 -7.26 -4.30
CA THR A 76 1.13 -7.76 -2.94
C THR A 76 1.14 -6.62 -1.93
N GLY A 77 0.08 -6.53 -1.15
CA GLY A 77 -0.02 -5.60 -0.03
C GLY A 77 0.42 -6.25 1.29
N ILE A 78 1.22 -5.53 2.07
CA ILE A 78 1.47 -5.91 3.47
C ILE A 78 0.51 -5.08 4.33
N SER A 79 -0.48 -5.75 4.93
CA SER A 79 -1.47 -5.07 5.77
C SER A 79 -0.80 -4.45 6.99
N VAL A 80 -1.17 -3.21 7.26
CA VAL A 80 -0.69 -2.48 8.44
C VAL A 80 -1.76 -2.30 9.51
N ARG A 81 -2.99 -2.76 9.22
CA ARG A 81 -4.13 -2.46 10.10
C ARG A 81 -5.16 -3.59 10.24
N PHE A 82 -5.60 -4.17 9.14
CA PHE A 82 -6.71 -5.13 9.13
C PHE A 82 -6.20 -6.55 8.86
N ASP A 83 -6.92 -7.55 9.35
CA ASP A 83 -6.70 -8.93 8.95
C ASP A 83 -6.77 -9.07 7.43
N LYS A 84 -6.20 -10.16 6.93
CA LYS A 84 -6.09 -10.45 5.50
C LYS A 84 -7.43 -10.31 4.77
N GLN A 85 -8.47 -10.98 5.27
CA GLN A 85 -9.77 -11.02 4.62
C GLN A 85 -10.39 -9.61 4.53
N THR A 86 -10.38 -8.88 5.63
CA THR A 86 -10.91 -7.50 5.70
C THR A 86 -10.11 -6.57 4.78
N GLN A 87 -8.78 -6.70 4.74
CA GLN A 87 -7.94 -5.87 3.88
C GLN A 87 -8.18 -6.17 2.40
N GLU A 88 -8.23 -7.44 2.02
CA GLU A 88 -8.49 -7.86 0.64
C GLU A 88 -9.87 -7.40 0.17
N ASP A 89 -10.91 -7.50 1.02
CA ASP A 89 -12.24 -7.01 0.70
C ASP A 89 -12.29 -5.51 0.45
N LYS A 90 -11.62 -4.72 1.29
CA LYS A 90 -11.54 -3.25 1.13
C LYS A 90 -10.82 -2.86 -0.17
N VAL A 91 -9.73 -3.54 -0.47
CA VAL A 91 -8.96 -3.31 -1.71
C VAL A 91 -9.81 -3.68 -2.93
N TYR A 92 -10.43 -4.86 -2.91
CA TYR A 92 -11.30 -5.31 -4.00
C TYR A 92 -12.42 -4.32 -4.30
N GLN A 93 -13.16 -3.86 -3.28
CA GLN A 93 -14.25 -2.91 -3.46
C GLN A 93 -13.79 -1.57 -4.06
N CYS A 94 -12.64 -1.07 -3.62
CA CYS A 94 -12.06 0.16 -4.15
C CYS A 94 -11.57 -0.05 -5.61
N ALA A 95 -10.86 -1.15 -5.87
CA ALA A 95 -10.34 -1.47 -7.20
C ALA A 95 -11.46 -1.70 -8.23
N LYS A 96 -12.54 -2.40 -7.82
CA LYS A 96 -13.73 -2.61 -8.66
C LYS A 96 -14.31 -1.28 -9.13
N LYS A 97 -14.56 -0.35 -8.21
CA LYS A 97 -15.09 1.00 -8.55
C LYS A 97 -14.13 1.79 -9.43
N THR A 98 -12.81 1.62 -9.22
CA THR A 98 -11.79 2.25 -10.05
C THR A 98 -11.80 1.68 -11.47
N CYS A 99 -11.95 0.36 -11.63
CA CYS A 99 -12.11 -0.27 -12.95
C CYS A 99 -13.40 0.20 -13.67
N GLU A 100 -14.51 0.31 -12.93
CA GLU A 100 -15.78 0.84 -13.46
C GLU A 100 -15.60 2.29 -13.98
N LEU A 101 -14.88 3.14 -13.21
CA LEU A 101 -14.57 4.51 -13.61
C LEU A 101 -13.69 4.56 -14.86
N LEU A 102 -12.70 3.67 -14.96
CA LEU A 102 -11.79 3.53 -16.11
C LEU A 102 -12.44 2.82 -17.32
N LYS A 103 -13.62 2.24 -17.15
CA LYS A 103 -14.31 1.42 -18.17
C LYS A 103 -13.43 0.25 -18.67
N CYS A 104 -12.69 -0.37 -17.77
CA CYS A 104 -11.90 -1.55 -18.06
C CYS A 104 -12.47 -2.81 -17.38
N ASN A 105 -11.91 -3.98 -17.68
CA ASN A 105 -12.33 -5.24 -17.08
C ASN A 105 -12.17 -5.19 -15.55
N ILE A 106 -13.20 -5.63 -14.84
CA ILE A 106 -13.16 -5.74 -13.38
C ILE A 106 -12.28 -6.94 -13.00
N LEU A 107 -11.43 -6.75 -12.00
CA LEU A 107 -10.60 -7.81 -11.45
C LEU A 107 -11.46 -8.81 -10.64
N GLU A 108 -11.01 -10.05 -10.54
CA GLU A 108 -11.57 -11.03 -9.61
C GLU A 108 -11.04 -10.79 -8.19
N LYS A 109 -11.82 -11.13 -7.18
CA LYS A 109 -11.40 -10.98 -5.78
C LYS A 109 -10.12 -11.77 -5.46
N SER A 110 -9.94 -12.94 -6.08
CA SER A 110 -8.74 -13.78 -5.97
C SER A 110 -7.46 -13.14 -6.49
N GLU A 111 -7.55 -12.06 -7.25
CA GLU A 111 -6.39 -11.30 -7.72
C GLU A 111 -5.85 -10.30 -6.69
N VAL A 112 -6.58 -10.11 -5.58
CA VAL A 112 -6.13 -9.28 -4.47
C VAL A 112 -5.38 -10.15 -3.47
N THR A 113 -4.13 -9.79 -3.21
CA THR A 113 -3.29 -10.51 -2.23
C THR A 113 -2.82 -9.54 -1.16
N ALA A 114 -3.11 -9.87 0.10
CA ALA A 114 -2.60 -9.16 1.27
C ALA A 114 -2.03 -10.16 2.30
N TYR A 115 -0.97 -9.74 2.98
CA TYR A 115 -0.39 -10.44 4.13
C TYR A 115 -0.62 -9.61 5.38
N ASP A 116 -1.05 -10.21 6.49
CA ASP A 116 -1.37 -9.53 7.75
C ASP A 116 -0.43 -9.90 8.91
N GLU A 117 0.53 -10.78 8.68
CA GLU A 117 1.47 -11.27 9.69
C GLU A 117 2.41 -10.18 10.23
N TYR A 118 2.50 -9.03 9.55
CA TYR A 118 3.41 -7.92 9.89
C TYR A 118 2.72 -6.71 10.52
N ILE A 119 1.45 -6.84 10.89
CA ILE A 119 0.70 -5.78 11.59
C ILE A 119 1.34 -5.51 12.98
N GLY A 120 1.86 -6.55 13.62
CA GLY A 120 2.38 -6.48 14.99
C GLY A 120 1.25 -6.26 16.00
N PRO A 121 1.48 -5.48 17.09
CA PRO A 121 0.47 -5.28 18.14
C PRO A 121 -0.78 -4.52 17.67
N GLY A 122 -0.70 -3.81 16.54
CA GLY A 122 -1.83 -3.07 15.97
C GLY A 122 -1.41 -1.90 15.09
N TYR A 123 -2.42 -1.21 14.55
CA TYR A 123 -2.20 -0.01 13.72
C TYR A 123 -1.49 1.09 14.52
N GLY A 124 -0.41 1.62 13.96
CA GLY A 124 0.39 2.66 14.62
C GLY A 124 1.24 2.16 15.79
N MET A 125 1.19 0.89 16.13
CA MET A 125 2.03 0.29 17.17
C MET A 125 3.31 -0.29 16.56
N PRO A 126 4.51 0.08 17.05
CA PRO A 126 5.77 -0.50 16.60
C PRO A 126 5.85 -2.00 16.87
N SER A 127 6.47 -2.75 15.96
CA SER A 127 6.92 -4.13 16.18
C SER A 127 8.43 -4.23 16.03
N GLU A 128 9.05 -5.27 16.55
CA GLU A 128 10.51 -5.45 16.46
C GLU A 128 10.95 -5.58 14.99
N GLU A 129 10.24 -6.36 14.19
CA GLU A 129 10.54 -6.56 12.77
C GLU A 129 10.48 -5.23 12.00
N MET A 130 9.52 -4.38 12.32
CA MET A 130 9.40 -3.05 11.69
C MET A 130 10.57 -2.14 12.10
N LEU A 131 10.96 -2.14 13.40
CA LEU A 131 12.09 -1.36 13.88
C LEU A 131 13.40 -1.81 13.22
N GLU A 132 13.64 -3.12 13.15
CA GLU A 132 14.81 -3.70 12.47
C GLU A 132 14.84 -3.33 10.98
N ALA A 133 13.72 -3.49 10.28
CA ALA A 133 13.59 -3.16 8.87
C ALA A 133 13.89 -1.68 8.61
N THR A 134 13.34 -0.79 9.43
CA THR A 134 13.57 0.66 9.34
C THR A 134 15.04 1.01 9.60
N LYS A 135 15.65 0.46 10.65
CA LYS A 135 17.07 0.66 10.96
C LYS A 135 17.98 0.11 9.85
N LEU A 136 17.64 -1.07 9.30
CA LEU A 136 18.42 -1.70 8.23
C LEU A 136 18.47 -0.82 6.98
N LEU A 137 17.30 -0.36 6.48
CA LEU A 137 17.24 0.44 5.27
C LEU A 137 17.91 1.81 5.46
N ALA A 138 17.70 2.45 6.61
CA ALA A 138 18.37 3.71 6.93
C ALA A 138 19.91 3.56 6.95
N LYS A 139 20.43 2.46 7.52
CA LYS A 139 21.89 2.22 7.60
C LYS A 139 22.50 1.85 6.26
N LYS A 140 21.78 1.13 5.40
CA LYS A 140 22.33 0.58 4.15
C LYS A 140 22.18 1.54 2.97
N GLU A 141 21.03 2.24 2.92
CA GLU A 141 20.62 3.01 1.74
C GLU A 141 20.33 4.49 2.07
N ALA A 142 20.43 4.92 3.34
CA ALA A 142 20.03 6.25 3.80
C ALA A 142 18.55 6.61 3.51
N ILE A 143 17.68 5.60 3.38
CA ILE A 143 16.24 5.77 3.14
C ILE A 143 15.50 5.61 4.46
N LEU A 144 14.67 6.61 4.80
CA LEU A 144 13.89 6.64 6.04
C LEU A 144 12.47 6.14 5.80
N LEU A 145 12.11 5.04 6.45
CA LEU A 145 10.75 4.50 6.48
C LEU A 145 9.97 5.07 7.67
N ASP A 146 8.64 5.09 7.57
CA ASP A 146 7.78 5.43 8.70
C ASP A 146 7.38 4.19 9.51
N PRO A 147 7.11 4.32 10.83
CA PRO A 147 6.78 3.19 11.68
C PRO A 147 5.36 2.62 11.48
N VAL A 148 4.48 3.33 10.78
CA VAL A 148 3.06 2.97 10.66
C VAL A 148 2.77 2.15 9.41
N TYR A 149 3.33 2.56 8.28
CA TYR A 149 3.09 1.97 6.96
C TYR A 149 4.34 1.37 6.32
N SER A 150 5.26 2.22 5.87
CA SER A 150 6.38 1.78 5.03
C SER A 150 7.35 0.85 5.78
N GLY A 151 7.56 1.07 7.07
CA GLY A 151 8.37 0.18 7.90
C GLY A 151 7.78 -1.22 8.04
N LYS A 152 6.47 -1.33 8.27
CA LYS A 152 5.77 -2.62 8.31
C LYS A 152 5.74 -3.28 6.94
N GLY A 153 5.49 -2.51 5.88
CA GLY A 153 5.54 -3.00 4.51
C GLY A 153 6.90 -3.59 4.16
N PHE A 154 7.98 -2.89 4.55
CA PHE A 154 9.34 -3.36 4.30
C PHE A 154 9.75 -4.54 5.20
N ALA A 155 9.25 -4.59 6.44
CA ALA A 155 9.41 -5.77 7.30
C ALA A 155 8.76 -7.01 6.64
N GLY A 156 7.59 -6.85 6.03
CA GLY A 156 6.94 -7.90 5.27
C GLY A 156 7.78 -8.37 4.09
N LEU A 157 8.34 -7.45 3.30
CA LEU A 157 9.26 -7.80 2.21
C LEU A 157 10.48 -8.60 2.73
N ILE A 158 11.11 -8.16 3.82
CA ILE A 158 12.24 -8.89 4.43
C ILE A 158 11.80 -10.28 4.88
N GLY A 159 10.63 -10.41 5.51
CA GLY A 159 10.08 -11.70 5.92
C GLY A 159 9.81 -12.63 4.74
N MET A 160 9.24 -12.13 3.65
CA MET A 160 9.03 -12.90 2.42
C MET A 160 10.36 -13.41 1.84
N ILE A 161 11.41 -12.58 1.85
CA ILE A 161 12.76 -12.98 1.42
C ILE A 161 13.34 -14.07 2.35
N LYS A 162 13.24 -13.90 3.67
CA LYS A 162 13.70 -14.91 4.65
C LYS A 162 12.97 -16.23 4.48
N ASN A 163 11.69 -16.19 4.14
CA ASN A 163 10.86 -17.36 3.87
C ASN A 163 11.03 -17.94 2.45
N LYS A 164 12.05 -17.48 1.70
CA LYS A 164 12.42 -17.97 0.37
C LYS A 164 11.28 -17.88 -0.65
N GLN A 165 10.41 -16.88 -0.53
CA GLN A 165 9.35 -16.61 -1.52
C GLN A 165 9.91 -16.00 -2.81
N PHE A 166 11.16 -15.52 -2.77
CA PHE A 166 11.87 -14.99 -3.93
C PHE A 166 13.19 -15.73 -4.14
N THR A 167 13.63 -15.75 -5.38
CA THR A 167 14.92 -16.28 -5.82
C THR A 167 15.88 -15.13 -6.15
N LYS A 168 17.14 -15.44 -6.46
CA LYS A 168 18.12 -14.43 -6.89
C LYS A 168 17.82 -13.82 -8.26
N SER A 169 16.95 -14.44 -9.05
CA SER A 169 16.51 -13.95 -10.35
C SER A 169 15.31 -13.00 -10.27
N ASP A 170 14.69 -12.87 -9.09
CA ASP A 170 13.56 -11.97 -8.90
C ASP A 170 14.01 -10.54 -8.70
N ASN A 171 13.36 -9.62 -9.41
CA ASN A 171 13.49 -8.19 -9.24
C ASN A 171 12.23 -7.64 -8.57
N VAL A 172 12.29 -7.47 -7.25
CA VAL A 172 11.16 -7.03 -6.45
C VAL A 172 11.18 -5.51 -6.31
N LEU A 173 10.11 -4.87 -6.76
CA LEU A 173 9.89 -3.44 -6.55
C LEU A 173 9.15 -3.20 -5.23
N PHE A 174 9.74 -2.44 -4.32
CA PHE A 174 9.05 -1.96 -3.13
C PHE A 174 8.61 -0.51 -3.33
N ILE A 175 7.32 -0.23 -3.18
CA ILE A 175 6.80 1.14 -3.25
C ILE A 175 6.84 1.77 -1.85
N HIS A 176 7.71 2.76 -1.70
CA HIS A 176 7.79 3.60 -0.50
C HIS A 176 6.75 4.72 -0.58
N THR A 177 5.65 4.58 0.16
CA THR A 177 4.51 5.50 0.12
C THR A 177 4.67 6.76 0.98
N GLY A 178 5.87 7.04 1.47
CA GLY A 178 6.16 8.24 2.28
C GLY A 178 6.02 8.00 3.78
N GLY A 179 5.70 9.05 4.54
CA GLY A 179 5.42 8.97 5.96
C GLY A 179 6.61 9.24 6.90
N ALA A 180 7.83 9.43 6.40
CA ALA A 180 9.05 9.60 7.21
C ALA A 180 8.96 10.73 8.26
N VAL A 181 8.14 11.74 8.03
CA VAL A 181 7.89 12.84 9.00
C VAL A 181 7.34 12.33 10.34
N SER A 182 6.68 11.16 10.36
CA SER A 182 6.16 10.58 11.61
C SER A 182 7.25 10.00 12.52
N LEU A 183 8.49 9.81 12.04
CA LEU A 183 9.59 9.26 12.84
C LEU A 183 9.84 10.03 14.12
N SER A 184 9.72 11.35 14.09
CA SER A 184 9.89 12.18 15.29
C SER A 184 8.91 11.85 16.43
N ALA A 185 7.69 11.44 16.09
CA ALA A 185 6.69 11.01 17.08
C ALA A 185 6.98 9.61 17.65
N TYR A 186 7.88 8.84 17.03
CA TYR A 186 8.23 7.47 17.42
C TYR A 186 9.67 7.33 17.91
N GLU A 187 10.36 8.43 18.19
CA GLU A 187 11.75 8.42 18.67
C GLU A 187 11.97 7.47 19.86
N TRP A 188 11.01 7.43 20.77
CA TRP A 188 11.00 6.54 21.93
C TRP A 188 11.12 5.05 21.59
N ALA A 189 10.60 4.62 20.44
CA ALA A 189 10.65 3.23 20.01
C ALA A 189 12.03 2.82 19.47
N PHE A 190 12.81 3.78 18.99
CA PHE A 190 14.15 3.54 18.43
C PHE A 190 15.29 3.69 19.42
N LYS A 191 15.02 4.17 20.65
CA LYS A 191 16.02 4.37 21.72
C LYS A 191 16.31 3.11 22.56
N LYS A 192 15.69 1.99 22.25
CA LYS A 192 15.90 0.72 22.93
C LYS A 192 17.05 -0.07 22.31
#